data_ef71121849bde6406d49a08db42736dd
#
_entry.id   ef71121849bde6406d49a08db42736dd
#
_cell.length_a   1.000
_cell.length_b   1.000
_cell.length_c   1.000
_cell.angle_alpha   90.00
_cell.angle_beta   90.00
_cell.angle_gamma   90.00
#
_symmetry.space_group_name_H-M   'P 1'
#
loop_
_entity.id
_entity.type
_entity.pdbx_description
1 polymer ?
#
loop_
_entity_poly.entity_id
_entity_poly.type
_entity_poly.pdbx_seq_one_letter_code
_entity_poly.pdbx_strand_id
1 'polypeptide(L)'
;YIVRILDFVVEFQDYPVAAALKMKKRRSLGVGVTNFAYWLAKNDLKYSDNSALEKVDELFEHIQYSLLKASNKLAKEKGACEWFDKTTYSDGIMPIDRYNKNVDELVKRPYS
;
A
#
# COMPACT_ATOMS: atom_id res chain seq x y z
N TYR A 1 0.64 13.17 -5.49
CA TYR A 1 -0.69 13.60 -5.97
C TYR A 1 -1.76 12.54 -5.71
N ILE A 2 -1.55 11.25 -6.07
CA ILE A 2 -2.58 10.21 -6.04
C ILE A 2 -3.20 10.01 -4.64
N VAL A 3 -2.40 10.01 -3.58
CA VAL A 3 -2.89 9.92 -2.19
C VAL A 3 -3.83 11.07 -1.85
N ARG A 4 -3.50 12.30 -2.26
CA ARG A 4 -4.35 13.47 -2.03
C ARG A 4 -5.67 13.42 -2.77
N ILE A 5 -5.64 12.93 -4.02
CA ILE A 5 -6.85 12.77 -4.84
C ILE A 5 -7.75 11.72 -4.21
N LEU A 6 -7.20 10.56 -3.83
CA LEU A 6 -7.98 9.50 -3.21
C LEU A 6 -8.51 9.89 -1.83
N ASP A 7 -7.73 10.61 -1.02
CA ASP A 7 -8.18 11.15 0.25
C ASP A 7 -9.33 12.14 0.07
N PHE A 8 -9.24 13.00 -0.94
CA PHE A 8 -10.31 13.92 -1.31
C PHE A 8 -11.57 13.16 -1.74
N VAL A 9 -11.44 12.13 -2.59
CA VAL A 9 -12.57 11.30 -3.00
C VAL A 9 -13.24 10.64 -1.80
N VAL A 10 -12.47 10.06 -0.89
CA VAL A 10 -13.01 9.46 0.35
C VAL A 10 -13.77 10.48 1.19
N GLU A 11 -13.33 11.73 1.22
CA GLU A 11 -14.00 12.78 2.01
C GLU A 11 -15.31 13.25 1.40
N PHE A 12 -15.34 13.47 0.10
CA PHE A 12 -16.40 14.20 -0.58
C PHE A 12 -17.37 13.35 -1.40
N GLN A 13 -17.10 12.05 -1.61
CA GLN A 13 -18.05 11.19 -2.31
C GLN A 13 -19.28 10.88 -1.45
N ASP A 14 -20.40 10.64 -2.11
CA ASP A 14 -21.62 10.17 -1.47
C ASP A 14 -21.53 8.67 -1.17
N TYR A 15 -21.98 8.29 0.02
CA TYR A 15 -21.99 6.90 0.45
C TYR A 15 -23.43 6.40 0.54
N PRO A 16 -23.84 5.44 -0.31
CA PRO A 16 -25.24 4.98 -0.39
C PRO A 16 -25.65 4.13 0.82
N VAL A 17 -24.69 3.63 1.60
CA VAL A 17 -24.95 2.77 2.76
C VAL A 17 -24.19 3.24 3.99
N ALA A 18 -24.83 3.18 5.16
CA ALA A 18 -24.24 3.62 6.42
C ALA A 18 -22.95 2.87 6.78
N ALA A 19 -22.82 1.60 6.39
CA ALA A 19 -21.62 0.82 6.62
C ALA A 19 -20.38 1.40 5.90
N ALA A 20 -20.57 1.98 4.73
CA ALA A 20 -19.48 2.60 3.97
C ALA A 20 -18.97 3.89 4.63
N LEU A 21 -19.79 4.60 5.42
CA LEU A 21 -19.36 5.77 6.18
C LEU A 21 -18.25 5.43 7.21
N LYS A 22 -18.21 4.20 7.70
CA LYS A 22 -17.13 3.75 8.60
C LYS A 22 -15.75 3.82 7.94
N MET A 23 -15.69 3.75 6.61
CA MET A 23 -14.45 3.88 5.85
C MET A 23 -13.80 5.26 6.04
N LYS A 24 -14.60 6.33 6.21
CA LYS A 24 -14.08 7.67 6.49
C LYS A 24 -13.26 7.72 7.78
N LYS A 25 -13.61 6.93 8.77
CA LYS A 25 -12.90 6.89 10.06
C LYS A 25 -11.52 6.22 9.93
N ARG A 26 -11.40 5.22 9.08
CA ARG A 26 -10.13 4.49 8.82
C ARG A 26 -9.32 5.10 7.68
N ARG A 27 -9.96 5.69 6.69
CA ARG A 27 -9.37 6.31 5.49
C ARG A 27 -8.38 5.39 4.74
N SER A 28 -8.70 4.10 4.68
CA SER A 28 -7.88 3.13 3.93
C SER A 28 -7.93 3.45 2.44
N LEU A 29 -6.77 3.58 1.82
CA LEU A 29 -6.61 3.84 0.39
C LEU A 29 -5.97 2.63 -0.29
N GLY A 30 -6.55 2.21 -1.42
CA GLY A 30 -5.99 1.17 -2.28
C GLY A 30 -5.36 1.80 -3.53
N VAL A 31 -4.10 1.51 -3.77
CA VAL A 31 -3.39 1.96 -4.97
C VAL A 31 -2.84 0.74 -5.69
N GLY A 32 -3.25 0.56 -6.93
CA GLY A 32 -2.78 -0.54 -7.77
C GLY A 32 -2.16 -0.03 -9.07
N VAL A 33 -1.40 -0.90 -9.72
CA VAL A 33 -0.76 -0.63 -11.00
C VAL A 33 -1.52 -1.36 -12.11
N THR A 34 -1.92 -0.64 -13.14
CA THR A 34 -2.46 -1.21 -14.38
C THR A 34 -1.38 -1.26 -15.46
N ASN A 35 -1.63 -2.06 -16.49
CA ASN A 35 -0.73 -2.16 -17.65
C ASN A 35 0.70 -2.67 -17.28
N PHE A 36 0.80 -3.50 -16.26
CA PHE A 36 2.06 -4.04 -15.76
C PHE A 36 2.78 -4.91 -16.81
N ALA A 37 2.03 -5.67 -17.60
CA ALA A 37 2.60 -6.48 -18.69
C ALA A 37 3.32 -5.61 -19.74
N TYR A 38 2.76 -4.44 -20.07
CA TYR A 38 3.42 -3.50 -20.97
C TYR A 38 4.71 -2.93 -20.36
N TRP A 39 4.69 -2.63 -19.06
CA TRP A 39 5.88 -2.15 -18.35
C TRP A 39 7.00 -3.20 -18.40
N LEU A 40 6.68 -4.47 -18.16
CA LEU A 40 7.65 -5.57 -18.30
C LEU A 40 8.21 -5.63 -19.74
N ALA A 41 7.34 -5.64 -20.75
CA ALA A 41 7.76 -5.70 -22.14
C ALA A 41 8.64 -4.51 -22.54
N LYS A 42 8.33 -3.31 -22.06
CA LYS A 42 9.12 -2.09 -22.31
C LYS A 42 10.51 -2.15 -21.70
N ASN A 43 10.69 -2.94 -20.65
CA ASN A 43 11.98 -3.16 -19.96
C ASN A 43 12.65 -4.47 -20.37
N ASP A 44 12.17 -5.12 -21.45
CA ASP A 44 12.67 -6.42 -21.94
C ASP A 44 12.68 -7.52 -20.87
N LEU A 45 11.66 -7.52 -20.02
CA LEU A 45 11.49 -8.45 -18.90
C LEU A 45 10.33 -9.43 -19.18
N LYS A 46 10.48 -10.67 -18.73
CA LYS A 46 9.43 -11.67 -18.72
C LYS A 46 9.05 -12.00 -17.26
N TYR A 47 7.79 -12.42 -17.06
CA TYR A 47 7.32 -12.84 -15.73
C TYR A 47 8.15 -13.97 -15.09
N SER A 48 8.79 -14.82 -15.91
CA SER A 48 9.59 -15.95 -15.49
C SER A 48 11.05 -15.61 -15.17
N ASP A 49 11.47 -14.40 -15.46
CA ASP A 49 12.87 -14.02 -15.35
C ASP A 49 13.23 -13.59 -13.92
N ASN A 50 14.32 -14.09 -13.37
CA ASN A 50 14.79 -13.66 -12.05
C ASN A 50 15.13 -12.15 -12.02
N SER A 51 15.67 -11.61 -13.13
CA SER A 51 15.92 -10.18 -13.27
C SER A 51 14.64 -9.34 -13.20
N ALA A 52 13.48 -9.90 -13.56
CA ALA A 52 12.21 -9.23 -13.42
C ALA A 52 11.83 -9.06 -11.95
N LEU A 53 12.15 -10.03 -11.08
CA LEU A 53 11.84 -9.95 -9.65
C LEU A 53 12.55 -8.75 -9.00
N GLU A 54 13.83 -8.56 -9.28
CA GLU A 54 14.61 -7.42 -8.76
C GLU A 54 14.04 -6.07 -9.22
N LYS A 55 13.73 -5.97 -10.52
CA LYS A 55 13.18 -4.74 -11.09
C LYS A 55 11.77 -4.43 -10.59
N VAL A 56 10.97 -5.46 -10.37
CA VAL A 56 9.63 -5.33 -9.81
C VAL A 56 9.69 -4.90 -8.35
N ASP A 57 10.59 -5.50 -7.57
CA ASP A 57 10.81 -5.14 -6.18
C ASP A 57 11.21 -3.67 -6.06
N GLU A 58 12.20 -3.21 -6.84
CA GLU A 58 12.63 -1.82 -6.90
C GLU A 58 11.47 -0.87 -7.26
N LEU A 59 10.63 -1.24 -8.25
CA LEU A 59 9.46 -0.44 -8.64
C LEU A 59 8.47 -0.30 -7.48
N PHE A 60 8.12 -1.42 -6.84
CA PHE A 60 7.13 -1.40 -5.77
C PHE A 60 7.67 -0.80 -4.47
N GLU A 61 8.96 -0.92 -4.19
CA GLU A 61 9.61 -0.19 -3.10
C GLU A 61 9.46 1.34 -3.29
N HIS A 62 9.77 1.84 -4.48
CA HIS A 62 9.59 3.26 -4.79
C HIS A 62 8.15 3.74 -4.68
N ILE A 63 7.20 2.93 -5.15
CA ILE A 63 5.76 3.22 -5.04
C ILE A 63 5.37 3.27 -3.56
N GLN A 64 5.70 2.25 -2.79
CA GLN A 64 5.37 2.13 -1.37
C GLN A 64 5.96 3.29 -0.56
N TYR A 65 7.24 3.58 -0.75
CA TYR A 65 7.90 4.72 -0.11
C TYR A 65 7.19 6.05 -0.42
N SER A 66 6.88 6.29 -1.69
CA SER A 66 6.23 7.51 -2.13
C SER A 66 4.81 7.66 -1.56
N LEU A 67 4.06 6.56 -1.48
CA LEU A 67 2.71 6.54 -0.90
C LEU A 67 2.75 6.82 0.60
N LEU A 68 3.64 6.17 1.35
CA LEU A 68 3.82 6.38 2.79
C LEU A 68 4.29 7.80 3.10
N LYS A 69 5.24 8.31 2.33
CA LYS A 69 5.72 9.71 2.47
C LYS A 69 4.59 10.71 2.23
N ALA A 70 3.78 10.50 1.19
CA ALA A 70 2.63 11.36 0.89
C ALA A 70 1.54 11.27 1.96
N SER A 71 1.25 10.07 2.46
CA SER A 71 0.30 9.83 3.55
C SER A 71 0.75 10.52 4.84
N ASN A 72 2.02 10.38 5.21
CA ASN A 72 2.58 11.06 6.39
C ASN A 72 2.51 12.59 6.27
N LYS A 73 2.85 13.13 5.09
CA LYS A 73 2.72 14.56 4.83
C LYS A 73 1.28 15.03 4.97
N LEU A 74 0.33 14.28 4.43
CA LEU A 74 -1.10 14.60 4.51
C LEU A 74 -1.61 14.56 5.96
N ALA A 75 -1.18 13.56 6.74
CA ALA A 75 -1.50 13.46 8.16
C ALA A 75 -0.93 14.62 8.99
N LYS A 76 0.24 15.14 8.64
CA LYS A 76 0.80 16.34 9.26
C LYS A 76 0.00 17.61 8.94
N GLU A 77 -0.60 17.68 7.77
CA GLU A 77 -1.37 18.83 7.32
C GLU A 77 -2.80 18.83 7.85
N LYS A 78 -3.44 17.67 7.89
CA LYS A 78 -4.88 17.52 8.22
C LYS A 78 -5.17 16.82 9.55
N GLY A 79 -4.16 16.25 10.18
CA GLY A 79 -4.31 15.31 11.29
C GLY A 79 -4.40 13.86 10.81
N ALA A 80 -4.16 12.92 11.72
CA ALA A 80 -4.35 11.50 11.47
C ALA A 80 -5.84 11.15 11.37
N CYS A 81 -6.17 10.03 10.73
CA CYS A 81 -7.56 9.56 10.67
C CYS A 81 -8.08 9.16 12.06
N GLU A 82 -9.40 9.23 12.26
CA GLU A 82 -10.06 8.96 13.56
C GLU A 82 -9.66 7.60 14.17
N TRP A 83 -9.47 6.59 13.35
CA TRP A 83 -9.10 5.24 13.80
C TRP A 83 -7.61 4.92 13.61
N PHE A 84 -6.75 5.92 13.60
CA PHE A 84 -5.31 5.71 13.49
C PHE A 84 -4.78 4.75 14.55
N ASP A 85 -5.19 4.92 15.81
CA ASP A 85 -4.78 4.07 16.95
C ASP A 85 -5.22 2.59 16.81
N LYS A 86 -6.13 2.31 15.87
CA LYS A 86 -6.57 0.94 15.54
C LYS A 86 -5.80 0.35 14.35
N THR A 87 -4.76 1.01 13.92
CA THR A 87 -3.90 0.56 12.81
C THR A 87 -2.54 0.14 13.34
N THR A 88 -1.85 -0.73 12.63
CA THR A 88 -0.49 -1.12 12.98
C THR A 88 0.54 -0.02 12.77
N TYR A 89 0.18 1.02 12.04
CA TYR A 89 1.04 2.20 11.89
C TYR A 89 1.18 2.99 13.18
N SER A 90 0.18 2.95 14.08
CA SER A 90 0.30 3.56 15.42
C SER A 90 1.38 2.90 16.28
N ASP A 91 1.59 1.60 16.06
CA ASP A 91 2.61 0.80 16.75
C ASP A 91 3.97 0.87 16.02
N GLY A 92 4.07 1.65 14.96
CA GLY A 92 5.27 1.75 14.13
C GLY A 92 5.52 0.52 13.24
N ILE A 93 4.55 -0.38 13.11
CA ILE A 93 4.67 -1.61 12.31
C ILE A 93 4.32 -1.31 10.86
N MET A 94 5.30 -1.44 9.99
CA MET A 94 5.19 -1.22 8.56
C MET A 94 4.88 -2.53 7.80
N PRO A 95 4.39 -2.47 6.56
CA PRO A 95 4.16 -3.68 5.76
C PRO A 95 5.38 -4.60 5.63
N ILE A 96 6.58 -4.04 5.52
CA ILE A 96 7.83 -4.81 5.42
C ILE A 96 8.12 -5.63 6.68
N ASP A 97 7.79 -5.09 7.85
CA ASP A 97 8.01 -5.80 9.12
C ASP A 97 7.15 -7.07 9.19
N ARG A 98 5.91 -6.98 8.68
CA ARG A 98 5.02 -8.13 8.58
C ARG A 98 5.48 -9.14 7.54
N TYR A 99 5.99 -8.66 6.41
CA TYR A 99 6.53 -9.53 5.38
C TYR A 99 7.71 -10.35 5.93
N ASN A 100 8.68 -9.71 6.57
CA ASN A 100 9.84 -10.38 7.16
C ASN A 100 9.42 -11.44 8.18
N LYS A 101 8.47 -11.11 9.07
CA LYS A 101 7.94 -12.08 10.02
C LYS A 101 7.28 -13.28 9.34
N ASN A 102 6.48 -13.05 8.29
CA ASN A 102 5.81 -14.13 7.57
C ASN A 102 6.80 -15.02 6.81
N VAL A 103 7.86 -14.44 6.24
CA VAL A 103 8.93 -15.21 5.59
C VAL A 103 9.64 -16.09 6.59
N ASP A 104 10.00 -15.56 7.77
CA ASP A 104 10.62 -16.32 8.83
C ASP A 104 9.74 -17.48 9.32
N GLU A 105 8.43 -17.28 9.42
CA GLU A 105 7.48 -18.32 9.77
C GLU A 105 7.32 -19.38 8.67
N LEU A 106 7.35 -18.98 7.39
CA LEU A 106 7.27 -19.89 6.25
C LEU A 106 8.54 -20.77 6.13
N VAL A 107 9.71 -20.18 6.34
CA VAL A 107 11.00 -20.91 6.33
C VAL A 107 11.06 -21.93 7.46
N LYS A 108 10.40 -21.69 8.57
CA LYS A 108 10.34 -22.63 9.70
C LYS A 108 9.32 -23.76 9.51
N ARG A 109 8.43 -23.70 8.52
CA ARG A 109 7.48 -24.77 8.24
C ARG A 109 8.15 -25.85 7.41
N PRO A 110 8.28 -27.11 7.91
CA PRO A 110 8.71 -28.19 7.04
C PRO A 110 7.66 -28.37 5.95
N TYR A 111 8.07 -28.28 4.70
CA TYR A 111 7.22 -28.65 3.59
C TYR A 111 6.97 -30.17 3.71
N SER A 112 5.74 -30.54 4.05
CA SER A 112 5.25 -31.91 3.98
C SER A 112 4.79 -32.24 2.58
#